data_c74317c21bdbd51ce849f74cdff64c94
#
_entry.id   c74317c21bdbd51ce849f74cdff64c94
#
_cell.length_a   1.000
_cell.length_b   1.000
_cell.length_c   1.000
_cell.angle_alpha   90.00
_cell.angle_beta   90.00
_cell.angle_gamma   90.00
#
_symmetry.space_group_name_H-M   'P 1'
#
loop_
_entity.id
_entity.type
_entity.pdbx_description
1 polymer ?
#
loop_
_entity_poly.entity_id
_entity_poly.type
_entity_poly.pdbx_seq_one_letter_code
_entity_poly.pdbx_strand_id
1 'polypeptide(L)'
;MLKFTRFAAAISVVLLALTTSCSRSVPSQQPSSGSNTQGLSAASGQPSASAVAAKVALASHLKQVDAKFYGTYWCPYCNKQKELFGQQAMSQINYIECDPQGKNPQLDLCQKSQVEGFPTWEINGRQYPGVQSLDRLADVSNYQGDRNFGN
;
A
#
# COMPACT_ATOMS: atom_id res chain seq x y z
N MET A 1 30.17 3.25 37.44
CA MET A 1 29.80 2.18 38.40
C MET A 1 28.32 1.99 38.36
N LEU A 2 27.80 0.96 37.66
CA LEU A 2 26.48 0.36 37.90
C LEU A 2 26.30 -0.77 36.89
N LYS A 3 26.43 -1.80 37.35
CA LYS A 3 25.75 -3.10 37.64
C LYS A 3 24.89 -3.60 36.48
N PHE A 4 25.53 -4.48 35.72
CA PHE A 4 24.90 -5.49 34.87
C PHE A 4 24.13 -6.46 35.76
N THR A 5 22.82 -6.63 35.48
CA THR A 5 22.06 -7.75 35.99
C THR A 5 21.71 -8.66 34.83
N ARG A 6 22.44 -9.78 34.79
CA ARG A 6 22.17 -10.94 33.94
C ARG A 6 20.97 -11.69 34.56
N PHE A 7 19.93 -11.91 33.80
CA PHE A 7 18.97 -12.98 34.05
C PHE A 7 19.10 -14.04 32.97
N ALA A 8 19.69 -15.12 33.38
CA ALA A 8 19.64 -16.42 32.72
C ALA A 8 18.58 -17.25 33.39
N ALA A 9 17.84 -18.04 32.68
CA ALA A 9 17.12 -19.27 32.99
C ALA A 9 15.82 -19.28 32.13
N ALA A 10 15.32 -20.36 31.61
CA ALA A 10 15.71 -21.76 31.60
C ALA A 10 14.91 -22.44 30.49
N ILE A 11 15.52 -23.39 29.92
CA ILE A 11 15.06 -24.39 28.99
C ILE A 11 13.85 -25.13 29.56
N SER A 12 12.78 -25.29 28.76
CA SER A 12 11.86 -26.41 28.93
C SER A 12 11.50 -26.99 27.58
N VAL A 13 12.18 -28.09 27.31
CA VAL A 13 11.85 -29.07 26.28
C VAL A 13 10.66 -29.86 26.76
N VAL A 14 9.57 -29.87 26.00
CA VAL A 14 8.56 -30.93 26.12
C VAL A 14 8.36 -31.53 24.72
N LEU A 15 8.94 -32.70 24.57
CA LEU A 15 8.61 -33.71 23.55
C LEU A 15 7.34 -34.45 23.96
N LEU A 16 6.39 -34.62 23.07
CA LEU A 16 5.49 -35.76 22.93
C LEU A 16 4.85 -35.60 21.53
N ALA A 17 5.14 -36.34 20.59
CA ALA A 17 4.95 -37.73 20.14
C ALA A 17 3.50 -38.07 19.75
N LEU A 18 3.39 -38.45 18.41
CA LEU A 18 2.49 -39.49 17.84
C LEU A 18 0.99 -39.21 17.86
N THR A 19 0.30 -39.25 16.78
CA THR A 19 -0.16 -40.26 15.80
C THR A 19 -1.27 -39.59 14.99
N THR A 20 -1.67 -39.84 13.81
CA THR A 20 -2.04 -41.04 13.09
C THR A 20 -2.43 -40.66 11.67
N SER A 21 -1.98 -41.43 10.75
CA SER A 21 -2.43 -41.52 9.35
C SER A 21 -3.95 -41.63 9.22
N CYS A 22 -4.53 -40.87 8.28
CA CYS A 22 -5.68 -41.33 7.54
C CYS A 22 -5.50 -40.96 6.07
N SER A 23 -4.99 -41.95 5.32
CA SER A 23 -5.13 -42.01 3.88
C SER A 23 -6.62 -42.12 3.53
N ARG A 24 -7.11 -41.17 2.72
CA ARG A 24 -8.28 -41.39 1.90
C ARG A 24 -7.93 -41.04 0.46
N SER A 25 -7.64 -42.09 -0.26
CA SER A 25 -7.65 -42.14 -1.71
C SER A 25 -9.07 -41.87 -2.19
N VAL A 26 -9.23 -40.86 -3.04
CA VAL A 26 -10.44 -40.69 -3.84
C VAL A 26 -10.03 -40.69 -5.30
N PRO A 27 -10.70 -41.44 -6.16
CA PRO A 27 -10.23 -41.80 -7.49
C PRO A 27 -10.38 -40.65 -8.48
N SER A 28 -9.45 -40.66 -9.41
CA SER A 28 -9.46 -39.92 -10.65
C SER A 28 -10.78 -40.11 -11.40
N GLN A 29 -11.42 -39.03 -11.73
CA GLN A 29 -12.30 -38.96 -12.90
C GLN A 29 -11.97 -37.68 -13.65
N GLN A 30 -11.28 -37.86 -14.76
CA GLN A 30 -11.29 -36.92 -15.85
C GLN A 30 -12.39 -37.37 -16.82
N PRO A 31 -13.19 -36.44 -17.29
CA PRO A 31 -13.46 -36.41 -18.71
C PRO A 31 -13.26 -35.02 -19.31
N SER A 32 -12.41 -35.01 -20.22
CA SER A 32 -12.35 -34.39 -21.53
C SER A 32 -13.49 -33.46 -21.97
N SER A 33 -13.00 -32.44 -22.63
CA SER A 33 -13.55 -31.79 -23.81
C SER A 33 -14.54 -30.65 -23.63
N GLY A 34 -14.09 -29.49 -24.03
CA GLY A 34 -14.81 -28.65 -24.99
C GLY A 34 -15.65 -27.58 -24.37
N SER A 35 -15.13 -26.41 -24.38
CA SER A 35 -15.80 -25.29 -25.05
C SER A 35 -14.98 -24.04 -24.88
N ASN A 36 -14.39 -23.68 -25.96
CA ASN A 36 -13.86 -22.35 -26.24
C ASN A 36 -15.02 -21.36 -26.13
N THR A 37 -15.18 -20.74 -24.99
CA THR A 37 -16.01 -19.55 -24.87
C THR A 37 -15.06 -18.37 -24.75
N GLN A 38 -14.69 -17.83 -25.90
CA GLN A 38 -14.21 -16.47 -25.98
C GLN A 38 -15.34 -15.57 -25.49
N GLY A 39 -15.42 -15.41 -24.17
CA GLY A 39 -16.19 -14.36 -23.55
C GLY A 39 -15.55 -13.05 -23.92
N LEU A 40 -16.22 -12.30 -24.80
CA LEU A 40 -16.01 -10.88 -25.00
C LEU A 40 -16.03 -10.21 -23.63
N SER A 41 -14.84 -9.99 -23.07
CA SER A 41 -14.67 -9.09 -21.93
C SER A 41 -15.04 -7.71 -22.44
N ALA A 42 -16.29 -7.32 -22.18
CA ALA A 42 -16.67 -5.93 -22.22
C ALA A 42 -15.66 -5.18 -21.37
N ALA A 43 -14.97 -4.21 -21.98
CA ALA A 43 -14.10 -3.29 -21.33
C ALA A 43 -14.92 -2.44 -20.34
N SER A 44 -15.19 -2.99 -19.18
CA SER A 44 -15.58 -2.21 -18.02
C SER A 44 -14.31 -1.53 -17.55
N GLY A 45 -14.30 -0.19 -17.52
CA GLY A 45 -13.16 0.65 -17.13
C GLY A 45 -12.76 0.51 -15.65
N GLN A 46 -12.89 -0.68 -15.10
CA GLN A 46 -12.42 -0.99 -13.75
C GLN A 46 -10.96 -1.45 -13.81
N PRO A 47 -10.13 -0.94 -12.91
CA PRO A 47 -8.73 -1.37 -12.83
C PRO A 47 -8.68 -2.88 -12.57
N SER A 48 -7.74 -3.57 -13.22
CA SER A 48 -7.52 -5.00 -12.98
C SER A 48 -7.12 -5.25 -11.52
N ALA A 49 -7.41 -6.43 -11.00
CA ALA A 49 -7.03 -6.80 -9.64
C ALA A 49 -5.50 -6.69 -9.42
N SER A 50 -4.69 -6.99 -10.45
CA SER A 50 -3.23 -6.83 -10.41
C SER A 50 -2.81 -5.37 -10.30
N ALA A 51 -3.46 -4.46 -11.04
CA ALA A 51 -3.18 -3.02 -10.95
C ALA A 51 -3.56 -2.46 -9.57
N VAL A 52 -4.67 -2.89 -8.99
CA VAL A 52 -5.05 -2.51 -7.62
C VAL A 52 -4.01 -3.00 -6.62
N ALA A 53 -3.57 -4.26 -6.74
CA ALA A 53 -2.55 -4.82 -5.84
C ALA A 53 -1.21 -4.06 -5.94
N ALA A 54 -0.75 -3.71 -7.15
CA ALA A 54 0.46 -2.92 -7.36
C ALA A 54 0.35 -1.52 -6.72
N LYS A 55 -0.78 -0.85 -6.87
CA LYS A 55 -1.04 0.46 -6.23
C LYS A 55 -1.02 0.37 -4.70
N VAL A 56 -1.63 -0.67 -4.13
CA VAL A 56 -1.63 -0.91 -2.67
C VAL A 56 -0.20 -1.19 -2.18
N ALA A 57 0.58 -1.96 -2.92
CA ALA A 57 1.97 -2.26 -2.56
C ALA A 57 2.84 -0.98 -2.57
N LEU A 58 2.70 -0.13 -3.59
CA LEU A 58 3.37 1.18 -3.63
C LEU A 58 2.94 2.07 -2.46
N ALA A 59 1.64 2.16 -2.17
CA ALA A 59 1.12 2.97 -1.06
C ALA A 59 1.65 2.49 0.30
N SER A 60 1.72 1.17 0.50
CA SER A 60 2.31 0.58 1.71
C SER A 60 3.80 0.91 1.84
N HIS A 61 4.55 0.87 0.73
CA HIS A 61 5.96 1.29 0.71
C HIS A 61 6.12 2.77 1.06
N LEU A 62 5.32 3.65 0.46
CA LEU A 62 5.34 5.09 0.76
C LEU A 62 5.08 5.34 2.25
N LYS A 63 4.17 4.60 2.87
CA LYS A 63 3.94 4.65 4.32
C LYS A 63 5.16 4.20 5.12
N GLN A 64 5.83 3.12 4.70
CA GLN A 64 7.03 2.60 5.38
C GLN A 64 8.20 3.59 5.35
N VAL A 65 8.36 4.37 4.29
CA VAL A 65 9.38 5.40 4.17
C VAL A 65 8.93 6.77 4.73
N ASP A 66 7.84 6.79 5.49
CA ASP A 66 7.24 8.00 6.09
C ASP A 66 6.96 9.12 5.07
N ALA A 67 6.58 8.74 3.84
CA ALA A 67 6.14 9.69 2.86
C ALA A 67 4.84 10.38 3.31
N LYS A 68 4.75 11.69 3.11
CA LYS A 68 3.59 12.50 3.47
C LYS A 68 2.98 13.11 2.22
N PHE A 69 1.66 13.08 2.16
CA PHE A 69 0.87 13.68 1.10
C PHE A 69 0.07 14.86 1.65
N TYR A 70 0.58 16.07 1.45
CA TYR A 70 -0.07 17.30 1.90
C TYR A 70 -1.13 17.75 0.91
N GLY A 71 -2.31 18.08 1.40
CA GLY A 71 -3.41 18.53 0.56
C GLY A 71 -4.55 19.16 1.33
N THR A 72 -5.58 19.58 0.60
CA THR A 72 -6.83 20.04 1.17
C THR A 72 -7.99 19.25 0.57
N TYR A 73 -9.07 19.07 1.35
CA TYR A 73 -10.21 18.23 0.94
C TYR A 73 -10.92 18.73 -0.33
N TRP A 74 -10.91 20.03 -0.56
CA TRP A 74 -11.56 20.67 -1.71
C TRP A 74 -10.66 20.83 -2.95
N CYS A 75 -9.36 20.53 -2.84
CA CYS A 75 -8.39 20.75 -3.92
C CYS A 75 -8.60 19.74 -5.08
N PRO A 76 -8.91 20.20 -6.31
CA PRO A 76 -9.16 19.29 -7.43
C PRO A 76 -7.94 18.46 -7.83
N TYR A 77 -6.74 19.04 -7.75
CA TYR A 77 -5.49 18.31 -8.04
C TYR A 77 -5.17 17.26 -6.96
N CYS A 78 -5.53 17.52 -5.70
CA CYS A 78 -5.43 16.52 -4.64
C CYS A 78 -6.36 15.34 -4.91
N ASN A 79 -7.59 15.61 -5.36
CA ASN A 79 -8.54 14.56 -5.73
C ASN A 79 -8.02 13.75 -6.91
N LYS A 80 -7.44 14.41 -7.93
CA LYS A 80 -6.80 13.73 -9.05
C LYS A 80 -5.66 12.80 -8.59
N GLN A 81 -4.83 13.25 -7.65
CA GLN A 81 -3.78 12.40 -7.07
C GLN A 81 -4.38 11.19 -6.32
N LYS A 82 -5.45 11.39 -5.58
CA LYS A 82 -6.16 10.30 -4.87
C LYS A 82 -6.77 9.28 -5.85
N GLU A 83 -7.30 9.75 -6.97
CA GLU A 83 -7.86 8.89 -8.03
C GLU A 83 -6.82 7.98 -8.68
N LEU A 84 -5.59 8.47 -8.91
CA LEU A 84 -4.49 7.65 -9.45
C LEU A 84 -4.21 6.42 -8.59
N PHE A 85 -4.24 6.56 -7.27
CA PHE A 85 -4.10 5.43 -6.34
C PHE A 85 -5.36 4.56 -6.26
N GLY A 86 -6.53 5.19 -6.27
CA GLY A 86 -7.79 4.56 -5.93
C GLY A 86 -8.01 4.41 -4.43
N GLN A 87 -9.25 4.14 -4.04
CA GLN A 87 -9.67 4.17 -2.64
C GLN A 87 -8.88 3.21 -1.73
N GLN A 88 -8.62 2.00 -2.21
CA GLN A 88 -7.94 0.97 -1.42
C GLN A 88 -6.49 1.35 -1.10
N ALA A 89 -5.72 1.82 -2.10
CA ALA A 89 -4.35 2.25 -1.90
C ALA A 89 -4.28 3.54 -1.06
N MET A 90 -5.20 4.49 -1.28
CA MET A 90 -5.26 5.73 -0.50
C MET A 90 -5.45 5.50 1.00
N SER A 91 -6.08 4.43 1.43
CA SER A 91 -6.20 4.09 2.85
C SER A 91 -4.86 3.80 3.54
N GLN A 92 -3.80 3.55 2.77
CA GLN A 92 -2.44 3.33 3.27
C GLN A 92 -1.58 4.61 3.27
N ILE A 93 -2.01 5.65 2.55
CA ILE A 93 -1.22 6.89 2.41
C ILE A 93 -1.36 7.75 3.67
N ASN A 94 -0.22 8.28 4.13
CA ASN A 94 -0.18 9.28 5.19
C ASN A 94 -0.59 10.65 4.60
N TYR A 95 -1.92 10.87 4.54
CA TYR A 95 -2.52 12.11 4.05
C TYR A 95 -2.58 13.14 5.16
N ILE A 96 -2.01 14.32 4.92
CA ILE A 96 -1.99 15.46 5.84
C ILE A 96 -2.99 16.51 5.33
N GLU A 97 -4.10 16.67 6.05
CA GLU A 97 -5.10 17.68 5.75
C GLU A 97 -4.63 19.05 6.23
N CYS A 98 -4.49 19.99 5.30
CA CYS A 98 -4.00 21.33 5.56
C CYS A 98 -5.09 22.40 5.60
N ASP A 99 -6.36 22.04 5.47
CA ASP A 99 -7.47 22.96 5.66
C ASP A 99 -8.09 22.77 7.06
N PRO A 100 -8.30 23.85 7.84
CA PRO A 100 -8.88 23.75 9.17
C PRO A 100 -10.31 23.23 9.19
N GLN A 101 -11.03 23.30 8.07
CA GLN A 101 -12.39 22.78 7.92
C GLN A 101 -12.42 21.32 7.44
N GLY A 102 -11.26 20.77 7.08
CA GLY A 102 -11.12 19.38 6.66
C GLY A 102 -11.27 18.39 7.82
N LYS A 103 -11.33 17.11 7.48
CA LYS A 103 -11.40 16.04 8.49
C LYS A 103 -10.03 15.79 9.09
N ASN A 104 -9.91 15.88 10.43
CA ASN A 104 -8.67 15.67 11.18
C ASN A 104 -7.51 16.55 10.65
N PRO A 105 -7.64 17.89 10.64
CA PRO A 105 -6.62 18.76 10.10
C PRO A 105 -5.33 18.70 10.92
N GLN A 106 -4.18 18.78 10.22
CA GLN A 106 -2.85 18.71 10.83
C GLN A 106 -2.04 19.97 10.45
N LEU A 107 -2.58 21.14 10.79
CA LEU A 107 -2.05 22.45 10.36
C LEU A 107 -0.60 22.66 10.77
N ASP A 108 -0.20 22.19 11.96
CA ASP A 108 1.16 22.34 12.48
C ASP A 108 2.17 21.62 11.57
N LEU A 109 1.81 20.45 11.03
CA LEU A 109 2.65 19.72 10.08
C LEU A 109 2.78 20.48 8.76
N CYS A 110 1.68 21.04 8.26
CA CYS A 110 1.68 21.82 7.02
C CYS A 110 2.56 23.07 7.15
N GLN A 111 2.45 23.81 8.26
CA GLN A 111 3.27 24.97 8.55
C GLN A 111 4.74 24.63 8.72
N LYS A 112 5.04 23.59 9.51
CA LYS A 112 6.40 23.11 9.75
C LYS A 112 7.12 22.67 8.47
N SER A 113 6.39 22.02 7.58
CA SER A 113 6.94 21.58 6.29
C SER A 113 6.99 22.68 5.24
N GLN A 114 6.48 23.89 5.55
CA GLN A 114 6.50 25.04 4.64
C GLN A 114 5.95 24.71 3.25
N VAL A 115 4.81 24.00 3.21
CA VAL A 115 4.17 23.61 1.95
C VAL A 115 3.57 24.84 1.27
N GLU A 116 4.02 25.16 0.06
CA GLU A 116 3.60 26.35 -0.68
C GLU A 116 2.37 26.12 -1.57
N GLY A 117 2.01 24.87 -1.83
CA GLY A 117 0.88 24.52 -2.71
C GLY A 117 0.42 23.09 -2.57
N PHE A 118 -0.73 22.78 -3.17
CA PHE A 118 -1.36 21.46 -3.07
C PHE A 118 -1.70 20.87 -4.44
N PRO A 119 -1.51 19.55 -4.60
CA PRO A 119 -0.89 18.63 -3.65
C PRO A 119 0.63 18.82 -3.58
N THR A 120 1.23 18.43 -2.48
CA THR A 120 2.68 18.28 -2.35
C THR A 120 2.99 16.96 -1.64
N TRP A 121 3.91 16.18 -2.19
CA TRP A 121 4.48 15.01 -1.54
C TRP A 121 5.78 15.39 -0.83
N GLU A 122 6.01 14.85 0.34
CA GLU A 122 7.29 14.87 1.03
C GLU A 122 7.80 13.43 1.15
N ILE A 123 8.94 13.14 0.54
CA ILE A 123 9.53 11.81 0.51
C ILE A 123 11.03 11.95 0.76
N ASN A 124 11.56 11.25 1.76
CA ASN A 124 12.98 11.32 2.14
C ASN A 124 13.45 12.77 2.38
N GLY A 125 12.61 13.60 3.01
CA GLY A 125 12.89 15.00 3.32
C GLY A 125 12.90 15.95 2.11
N ARG A 126 12.46 15.50 0.94
CA ARG A 126 12.32 16.33 -0.27
C ARG A 126 10.88 16.49 -0.67
N GLN A 127 10.54 17.71 -1.10
CA GLN A 127 9.20 18.01 -1.59
C GLN A 127 9.08 17.84 -3.10
N TYR A 128 7.92 17.33 -3.51
CA TYR A 128 7.52 17.12 -4.89
C TYR A 128 6.13 17.74 -5.08
N PRO A 129 6.06 19.03 -5.49
CA PRO A 129 4.80 19.73 -5.67
C PRO A 129 4.04 19.26 -6.91
N GLY A 130 2.72 19.39 -6.86
CA GLY A 130 1.83 18.99 -7.94
C GLY A 130 1.49 17.51 -7.95
N VAL A 131 0.63 17.13 -8.89
CA VAL A 131 0.24 15.73 -9.12
C VAL A 131 1.44 14.94 -9.63
N GLN A 132 1.79 13.88 -8.94
CA GLN A 132 2.87 12.96 -9.32
C GLN A 132 2.28 11.69 -9.93
N SER A 133 2.89 11.18 -11.01
CA SER A 133 2.56 9.83 -11.48
C SER A 133 2.99 8.77 -10.47
N LEU A 134 2.34 7.60 -10.49
CA LEU A 134 2.71 6.51 -9.59
C LEU A 134 4.14 6.01 -9.85
N ASP A 135 4.58 6.00 -11.12
CA ASP A 135 5.96 5.67 -11.49
C ASP A 135 6.95 6.68 -10.90
N ARG A 136 6.63 7.99 -10.96
CA ARG A 136 7.47 9.01 -10.35
C ARG A 136 7.59 8.82 -8.84
N LEU A 137 6.47 8.53 -8.16
CA LEU A 137 6.48 8.25 -6.73
C LEU A 137 7.29 6.99 -6.40
N ALA A 138 7.19 5.95 -7.22
CA ALA A 138 8.00 4.73 -7.10
C ALA A 138 9.51 5.05 -7.24
N ASP A 139 9.89 5.86 -8.22
CA ASP A 139 11.28 6.24 -8.44
C ASP A 139 11.86 7.02 -7.25
N VAL A 140 11.18 8.09 -6.83
CA VAL A 140 11.70 8.99 -5.79
C VAL A 140 11.68 8.37 -4.39
N SER A 141 10.85 7.34 -4.19
CA SER A 141 10.81 6.55 -2.96
C SER A 141 11.71 5.31 -2.99
N ASN A 142 12.39 5.05 -4.12
CA ASN A 142 13.21 3.84 -4.34
C ASN A 142 12.40 2.53 -4.21
N TYR A 143 11.16 2.53 -4.72
CA TYR A 143 10.30 1.36 -4.71
C TYR A 143 10.76 0.32 -5.73
N GLN A 144 10.93 -0.95 -5.30
CA GLN A 144 11.42 -2.06 -6.12
C GLN A 144 10.35 -3.11 -6.44
N GLY A 145 9.09 -2.85 -6.09
CA GLY A 145 7.99 -3.79 -6.34
C GLY A 145 7.38 -3.68 -7.72
N ASP A 146 6.26 -4.39 -7.92
CA ASP A 146 5.50 -4.39 -9.17
C ASP A 146 4.96 -2.99 -9.49
N ARG A 147 5.14 -2.55 -10.75
CA ARG A 147 4.72 -1.25 -11.28
C ARG A 147 3.58 -1.34 -12.29
N ASN A 148 2.89 -2.46 -12.35
CA ASN A 148 1.70 -2.58 -13.20
C ASN A 148 0.53 -1.80 -12.61
N PHE A 149 0.62 -0.46 -12.65
CA PHE A 149 -0.38 0.43 -12.06
C PHE A 149 -1.65 0.59 -12.92
N GLY A 150 -1.72 -0.04 -14.10
CA GLY A 150 -2.90 0.02 -14.96
C GLY A 150 -3.10 1.37 -15.64
N ASN A 151 -2.01 2.03 -15.99
CA ASN A 151 -1.99 3.31 -16.74
C ASN A 151 -2.11 3.05 -18.23
#